data_010820b562fb5223dd4d8ca76146d59b
#
_entry.id   010820b562fb5223dd4d8ca76146d59b
#
_cell.length_a   1.000
_cell.length_b   1.000
_cell.length_c   1.000
_cell.angle_alpha   90.00
_cell.angle_beta   90.00
_cell.angle_gamma   90.00
#
_symmetry.space_group_name_H-M   'P 1'
#
loop_
_entity.id
_entity.type
_entity.pdbx_description
1 polymer ?
#
loop_
_entity_poly.entity_id
_entity_poly.type
_entity_poly.pdbx_seq_one_letter_code
_entity_poly.pdbx_strand_id
1 'polypeptide(L)'
;MFKINYCFRYRFLYLLGFLFAFSSNLFAQIYNGFQSINHNQIDRRFYLYVPNNYSANNPIPILFNFHGGGGDPVTYMNYTSDMRGLAEENNFILVYPEATTDPSTGSISWIDKATNGAPRDETNFIDAIINLISRDYSVDSDRIYACGYSEGGIFSYELACRLNNKIAGIASVSGSMLSESERSNLGFSSCSPQHPTAIMLIPGTDDTNAHSLYQGCCLGWNLDSYYLSANEITEYWTNFNSTDNIPSVSDVTNTNTLDGSTIQRKIWLNGDGGVEVQELKVIGGAHDWPGTSGNMDIDANNEIWQFLSKFDKNGMINNLNIEDFHKSVLVTPNPFNNFFKVKGVENDLIELYDLFGRKIECKINDDIFNTENLKRGVYFLIIKEKNISFKLVKS
;
A
#
# COMPACT_ATOMS: atom_id res chain seq x y z
N MET A 1 19.04 -14.03 -97.61
CA MET A 1 19.54 -14.67 -96.40
C MET A 1 19.77 -13.58 -95.38
N PHE A 2 18.73 -13.21 -94.62
CA PHE A 2 18.75 -12.11 -93.67
C PHE A 2 18.70 -12.64 -92.24
N LYS A 3 19.72 -12.29 -91.43
CA LYS A 3 19.74 -12.54 -89.96
C LYS A 3 19.15 -11.35 -89.31
N ILE A 4 18.07 -11.58 -88.56
CA ILE A 4 17.48 -10.56 -87.67
C ILE A 4 17.97 -10.86 -86.25
N ASN A 5 18.73 -9.91 -85.69
CA ASN A 5 19.14 -9.90 -84.30
C ASN A 5 18.09 -9.22 -83.46
N TYR A 6 17.44 -9.95 -82.58
CA TYR A 6 16.61 -9.42 -81.53
C TYR A 6 17.45 -9.16 -80.29
N CYS A 7 17.59 -7.90 -79.95
CA CYS A 7 18.18 -7.42 -78.71
C CYS A 7 17.10 -7.31 -77.61
N PHE A 8 17.06 -8.24 -76.69
CA PHE A 8 16.16 -8.17 -75.55
C PHE A 8 16.80 -7.27 -74.48
N ARG A 9 16.22 -6.08 -74.24
CA ARG A 9 16.51 -5.20 -73.11
C ARG A 9 15.72 -5.69 -71.92
N TYR A 10 16.39 -6.30 -70.89
CA TYR A 10 15.81 -6.51 -69.58
C TYR A 10 15.74 -5.20 -68.80
N ARG A 11 14.52 -4.70 -68.58
CA ARG A 11 14.24 -3.67 -67.59
C ARG A 11 14.11 -4.34 -66.21
N PHE A 12 15.10 -4.15 -65.36
CA PHE A 12 15.00 -4.48 -63.94
C PHE A 12 14.04 -3.44 -63.27
N LEU A 13 12.85 -3.90 -62.92
CA LEU A 13 11.97 -3.19 -62.01
C LEU A 13 12.48 -3.48 -60.59
N TYR A 14 13.08 -2.47 -59.93
CA TYR A 14 13.30 -2.47 -58.50
C TYR A 14 11.97 -2.22 -57.79
N LEU A 15 11.36 -3.26 -57.25
CA LEU A 15 10.28 -3.17 -56.27
C LEU A 15 10.92 -2.79 -54.94
N LEU A 16 10.94 -1.51 -54.62
CA LEU A 16 11.19 -1.06 -53.23
C LEU A 16 9.97 -1.42 -52.38
N GLY A 17 10.06 -2.58 -51.73
CA GLY A 17 9.15 -2.93 -50.65
C GLY A 17 9.40 -2.03 -49.46
N PHE A 18 8.58 -1.01 -49.28
CA PHE A 18 8.48 -0.28 -48.01
C PHE A 18 7.86 -1.21 -46.98
N LEU A 19 8.73 -1.87 -46.17
CA LEU A 19 8.31 -2.48 -44.94
C LEU A 19 7.93 -1.37 -43.98
N PHE A 20 6.64 -1.00 -43.95
CA PHE A 20 6.07 -0.30 -42.82
C PHE A 20 6.11 -1.28 -41.65
N ALA A 21 7.14 -1.16 -40.81
CA ALA A 21 7.10 -1.69 -39.48
C ALA A 21 6.02 -0.89 -38.72
N PHE A 22 4.79 -1.42 -38.73
CA PHE A 22 3.81 -1.02 -37.74
C PHE A 22 4.37 -1.44 -36.38
N SER A 23 5.08 -0.54 -35.72
CA SER A 23 5.19 -0.60 -34.28
C SER A 23 3.76 -0.41 -33.74
N SER A 24 3.05 -1.51 -33.56
CA SER A 24 1.87 -1.50 -32.71
C SER A 24 2.38 -1.10 -31.33
N ASN A 25 2.28 0.18 -31.01
CA ASN A 25 2.22 0.60 -29.63
C ASN A 25 1.01 -0.13 -29.05
N LEU A 26 1.23 -1.29 -28.45
CA LEU A 26 0.28 -1.91 -27.54
C LEU A 26 0.19 -0.94 -26.36
N PHE A 27 -0.70 0.05 -26.51
CA PHE A 27 -1.15 0.79 -25.33
C PHE A 27 -1.77 -0.27 -24.42
N ALA A 28 -1.19 -0.46 -23.25
CA ALA A 28 -1.79 -1.27 -22.23
C ALA A 28 -3.22 -0.77 -22.03
N GLN A 29 -4.18 -1.63 -22.34
CA GLN A 29 -5.59 -1.26 -22.35
C GLN A 29 -6.04 -1.15 -20.89
N ILE A 30 -6.75 -0.07 -20.55
CA ILE A 30 -7.50 0.01 -19.31
C ILE A 30 -8.36 -1.25 -19.20
N TYR A 31 -8.20 -1.99 -18.11
CA TYR A 31 -8.89 -3.26 -17.94
C TYR A 31 -9.52 -3.35 -16.56
N ASN A 32 -10.80 -3.68 -16.53
CA ASN A 32 -11.56 -3.88 -15.30
C ASN A 32 -12.37 -5.16 -15.42
N GLY A 33 -11.90 -6.24 -14.79
CA GLY A 33 -12.58 -7.52 -14.87
C GLY A 33 -11.72 -8.71 -14.47
N PHE A 34 -12.30 -9.89 -14.62
CA PHE A 34 -11.59 -11.13 -14.36
C PHE A 34 -10.57 -11.45 -15.44
N GLN A 35 -9.39 -11.83 -14.98
CA GLN A 35 -8.35 -12.49 -15.78
C GLN A 35 -8.09 -13.89 -15.22
N SER A 36 -7.50 -14.73 -16.04
CA SER A 36 -7.05 -16.06 -15.63
C SER A 36 -5.61 -16.30 -16.07
N ILE A 37 -4.90 -17.08 -15.26
CA ILE A 37 -3.55 -17.54 -15.53
C ILE A 37 -3.48 -19.05 -15.25
N ASN A 38 -2.87 -19.81 -16.15
CA ASN A 38 -2.57 -21.21 -15.86
C ASN A 38 -1.36 -21.26 -14.91
N HIS A 39 -1.58 -21.72 -13.69
CA HIS A 39 -0.56 -21.89 -12.67
C HIS A 39 -0.60 -23.34 -12.19
N ASN A 40 0.51 -24.06 -12.38
CA ASN A 40 0.63 -25.48 -12.02
C ASN A 40 -0.50 -26.36 -12.60
N GLN A 41 -0.86 -26.14 -13.88
CA GLN A 41 -1.91 -26.86 -14.63
C GLN A 41 -3.35 -26.60 -14.09
N ILE A 42 -3.53 -25.60 -13.26
CA ILE A 42 -4.82 -25.14 -12.76
C ILE A 42 -5.07 -23.74 -13.30
N ASP A 43 -6.24 -23.52 -13.88
CA ASP A 43 -6.65 -22.17 -14.27
C ASP A 43 -7.09 -21.39 -13.03
N ARG A 44 -6.25 -20.44 -12.65
CA ARG A 44 -6.44 -19.56 -11.49
C ARG A 44 -6.92 -18.21 -11.99
N ARG A 45 -7.83 -17.61 -11.29
CA ARG A 45 -8.37 -16.31 -11.69
C ARG A 45 -8.18 -15.24 -10.63
N PHE A 46 -8.21 -13.99 -11.08
CA PHE A 46 -8.16 -12.81 -10.26
C PHE A 46 -8.92 -11.68 -10.92
N TYR A 47 -9.49 -10.78 -10.13
CA TYR A 47 -10.05 -9.54 -10.66
C TYR A 47 -8.95 -8.50 -10.74
N LEU A 48 -8.80 -7.85 -11.89
CA LEU A 48 -7.83 -6.80 -12.15
C LEU A 48 -8.57 -5.48 -12.38
N TYR A 49 -8.18 -4.45 -11.64
CA TYR A 49 -8.61 -3.07 -11.84
C TYR A 49 -7.41 -2.20 -12.19
N VAL A 50 -7.43 -1.61 -13.36
CA VAL A 50 -6.43 -0.62 -13.80
C VAL A 50 -7.13 0.74 -13.90
N PRO A 51 -6.66 1.78 -13.19
CA PRO A 51 -7.34 3.08 -13.14
C PRO A 51 -7.38 3.74 -14.53
N ASN A 52 -8.41 4.58 -14.76
CA ASN A 52 -8.63 5.23 -16.05
C ASN A 52 -7.53 6.24 -16.43
N ASN A 53 -6.84 6.78 -15.44
CA ASN A 53 -5.72 7.70 -15.60
C ASN A 53 -4.35 6.99 -15.74
N TYR A 54 -4.33 5.65 -15.83
CA TYR A 54 -3.11 4.89 -16.08
C TYR A 54 -2.38 5.39 -17.34
N SER A 55 -1.06 5.48 -17.24
CA SER A 55 -0.19 5.82 -18.36
C SER A 55 1.04 4.90 -18.36
N ALA A 56 1.33 4.28 -19.51
CA ALA A 56 2.50 3.42 -19.66
C ALA A 56 3.85 4.17 -19.46
N ASN A 57 3.83 5.50 -19.49
CA ASN A 57 5.03 6.31 -19.28
C ASN A 57 5.35 6.53 -17.79
N ASN A 58 4.41 6.27 -16.90
CA ASN A 58 4.54 6.50 -15.45
C ASN A 58 4.29 5.18 -14.73
N PRO A 59 5.34 4.53 -14.19
CA PRO A 59 5.16 3.32 -13.39
C PRO A 59 4.29 3.58 -12.16
N ILE A 60 3.32 2.69 -11.92
CA ILE A 60 2.38 2.81 -10.79
C ILE A 60 2.43 1.59 -9.86
N PRO A 61 2.08 1.76 -8.57
CA PRO A 61 2.05 0.67 -7.60
C PRO A 61 1.04 -0.42 -7.93
N ILE A 62 1.23 -1.60 -7.32
CA ILE A 62 0.21 -2.66 -7.25
C ILE A 62 -0.21 -2.85 -5.78
N LEU A 63 -1.51 -2.99 -5.55
CA LEU A 63 -2.07 -3.44 -4.27
C LEU A 63 -2.87 -4.74 -4.49
N PHE A 64 -2.44 -5.81 -3.84
CA PHE A 64 -3.21 -7.04 -3.71
C PHE A 64 -4.13 -6.96 -2.50
N ASN A 65 -5.40 -7.35 -2.67
CA ASN A 65 -6.39 -7.35 -1.60
C ASN A 65 -7.08 -8.72 -1.52
N PHE A 66 -6.83 -9.45 -0.42
CA PHE A 66 -7.17 -10.86 -0.26
C PHE A 66 -8.43 -11.06 0.57
N HIS A 67 -9.40 -11.81 0.03
CA HIS A 67 -10.61 -12.20 0.75
C HIS A 67 -10.31 -13.16 1.93
N GLY A 68 -11.24 -13.27 2.87
CA GLY A 68 -11.16 -14.22 3.98
C GLY A 68 -11.37 -15.68 3.55
N GLY A 69 -11.12 -16.61 4.44
CA GLY A 69 -11.34 -18.04 4.21
C GLY A 69 -12.78 -18.35 3.81
N GLY A 70 -12.99 -19.24 2.84
CA GLY A 70 -14.28 -19.58 2.29
C GLY A 70 -14.92 -18.49 1.42
N GLY A 71 -14.27 -17.35 1.23
CA GLY A 71 -14.75 -16.21 0.45
C GLY A 71 -14.46 -16.32 -1.04
N ASP A 72 -14.93 -15.32 -1.77
CA ASP A 72 -14.63 -15.11 -3.18
C ASP A 72 -14.34 -13.62 -3.44
N PRO A 73 -13.57 -13.30 -4.49
CA PRO A 73 -13.12 -11.93 -4.75
C PRO A 73 -14.27 -10.96 -5.07
N VAL A 74 -15.39 -11.42 -5.66
CA VAL A 74 -16.50 -10.52 -6.04
C VAL A 74 -17.28 -10.07 -4.83
N THR A 75 -17.68 -11.01 -3.99
CA THR A 75 -18.41 -10.74 -2.75
C THR A 75 -17.56 -9.87 -1.83
N TYR A 76 -16.27 -10.24 -1.68
CA TYR A 76 -15.33 -9.48 -0.87
C TYR A 76 -15.16 -8.04 -1.37
N MET A 77 -14.88 -7.86 -2.66
CA MET A 77 -14.72 -6.55 -3.29
C MET A 77 -15.98 -5.68 -3.15
N ASN A 78 -17.17 -6.24 -3.34
CA ASN A 78 -18.39 -5.43 -3.38
C ASN A 78 -19.00 -5.15 -1.99
N TYR A 79 -18.74 -5.99 -0.99
CA TYR A 79 -19.43 -5.92 0.30
C TYR A 79 -18.53 -5.79 1.52
N THR A 80 -17.20 -5.93 1.35
CA THR A 80 -16.24 -5.82 2.46
C THR A 80 -15.21 -4.72 2.20
N SER A 81 -14.48 -4.81 1.09
CA SER A 81 -13.37 -3.92 0.81
C SER A 81 -13.34 -3.52 -0.67
N ASP A 82 -14.14 -2.51 -1.04
CA ASP A 82 -14.08 -1.91 -2.37
C ASP A 82 -13.05 -0.77 -2.40
N MET A 83 -11.86 -1.07 -2.91
CA MET A 83 -10.79 -0.09 -3.05
C MET A 83 -10.68 0.49 -4.48
N ARG A 84 -11.64 0.22 -5.38
CA ARG A 84 -11.58 0.69 -6.78
C ARG A 84 -11.58 2.23 -6.88
N GLY A 85 -12.41 2.90 -6.06
CA GLY A 85 -12.41 4.36 -5.97
C GLY A 85 -11.05 4.91 -5.53
N LEU A 86 -10.45 4.29 -4.52
CA LEU A 86 -9.11 4.65 -4.03
C LEU A 86 -8.03 4.43 -5.12
N ALA A 87 -8.12 3.32 -5.86
CA ALA A 87 -7.22 3.02 -6.96
C ALA A 87 -7.30 4.08 -8.07
N GLU A 88 -8.52 4.55 -8.36
CA GLU A 88 -8.74 5.63 -9.32
C GLU A 88 -8.14 6.96 -8.86
N GLU A 89 -8.36 7.34 -7.60
CA GLU A 89 -7.88 8.60 -7.02
C GLU A 89 -6.35 8.63 -6.88
N ASN A 90 -5.75 7.51 -6.53
CA ASN A 90 -4.34 7.43 -6.16
C ASN A 90 -3.46 6.75 -7.23
N ASN A 91 -4.05 6.38 -8.36
CA ASN A 91 -3.35 5.81 -9.51
C ASN A 91 -2.50 4.58 -9.18
N PHE A 92 -3.14 3.51 -8.69
CA PHE A 92 -2.51 2.21 -8.47
C PHE A 92 -3.32 1.07 -9.11
N ILE A 93 -2.66 0.01 -9.50
CA ILE A 93 -3.30 -1.23 -9.97
C ILE A 93 -3.80 -2.01 -8.76
N LEU A 94 -5.09 -2.38 -8.78
CA LEU A 94 -5.72 -3.13 -7.71
C LEU A 94 -6.04 -4.55 -8.17
N VAL A 95 -5.70 -5.54 -7.35
CA VAL A 95 -5.85 -6.96 -7.68
C VAL A 95 -6.57 -7.68 -6.56
N TYR A 96 -7.67 -8.38 -6.90
CA TYR A 96 -8.36 -9.30 -5.99
C TYR A 96 -8.21 -10.73 -6.52
N PRO A 97 -7.21 -11.48 -6.05
CA PRO A 97 -7.02 -12.86 -6.44
C PRO A 97 -8.09 -13.78 -5.81
N GLU A 98 -8.28 -14.95 -6.39
CA GLU A 98 -9.12 -16.02 -5.86
C GLU A 98 -8.26 -17.16 -5.31
N ALA A 99 -8.48 -17.52 -4.04
CA ALA A 99 -7.83 -18.67 -3.43
C ALA A 99 -8.33 -19.98 -4.03
N THR A 100 -7.55 -21.06 -3.91
CA THR A 100 -7.98 -22.38 -4.31
C THR A 100 -8.77 -23.09 -3.22
N THR A 101 -9.54 -24.11 -3.64
CA THR A 101 -10.16 -25.06 -2.71
C THR A 101 -9.08 -25.92 -2.06
N ASP A 102 -9.07 -25.96 -0.74
CA ASP A 102 -8.24 -26.87 0.03
C ASP A 102 -8.79 -28.31 -0.16
N PRO A 103 -8.00 -29.23 -0.73
CA PRO A 103 -8.49 -30.57 -1.02
C PRO A 103 -8.80 -31.41 0.23
N SER A 104 -8.27 -31.03 1.40
CA SER A 104 -8.52 -31.73 2.65
C SER A 104 -9.79 -31.31 3.35
N THR A 105 -10.16 -30.05 3.25
CA THR A 105 -11.34 -29.47 3.91
C THR A 105 -12.48 -29.22 2.95
N GLY A 106 -12.21 -29.10 1.64
CA GLY A 106 -13.17 -28.68 0.62
C GLY A 106 -13.49 -27.17 0.67
N SER A 107 -12.81 -26.40 1.51
CA SER A 107 -13.02 -24.96 1.67
C SER A 107 -12.04 -24.15 0.82
N ILE A 108 -12.48 -23.01 0.33
CA ILE A 108 -11.59 -22.03 -0.31
C ILE A 108 -10.68 -21.42 0.78
N SER A 109 -9.37 -21.46 0.60
CA SER A 109 -8.40 -21.06 1.61
C SER A 109 -7.09 -20.59 0.99
N TRP A 110 -6.46 -19.60 1.59
CA TRP A 110 -5.10 -19.13 1.26
C TRP A 110 -4.02 -19.97 1.91
N ILE A 111 -4.35 -20.59 3.05
CA ILE A 111 -3.42 -21.37 3.86
C ILE A 111 -3.81 -22.83 3.77
N ASP A 112 -2.87 -23.66 3.36
CA ASP A 112 -3.06 -25.10 3.35
C ASP A 112 -3.05 -25.62 4.80
N LYS A 113 -4.18 -26.14 5.23
CA LYS A 113 -4.36 -26.73 6.57
C LYS A 113 -4.12 -28.24 6.60
N ALA A 114 -3.79 -28.83 5.44
CA ALA A 114 -3.54 -30.25 5.35
C ALA A 114 -2.09 -30.58 5.70
N THR A 115 -1.91 -31.42 6.69
CA THR A 115 -0.60 -31.93 7.12
C THR A 115 0.03 -32.95 6.17
N ASN A 116 -0.65 -33.37 5.10
CA ASN A 116 -0.27 -34.52 4.25
C ASN A 116 -0.04 -34.16 2.78
N GLY A 117 -0.05 -32.89 2.40
CA GLY A 117 0.16 -32.45 1.02
C GLY A 117 1.40 -31.58 0.87
N ALA A 118 1.91 -31.46 -0.35
CA ALA A 118 2.85 -30.38 -0.65
C ALA A 118 2.16 -29.03 -0.37
N PRO A 119 2.88 -28.04 0.21
CA PRO A 119 2.32 -26.72 0.46
C PRO A 119 1.67 -26.19 -0.83
N ARG A 120 0.45 -25.68 -0.71
CA ARG A 120 -0.16 -25.02 -1.86
C ARG A 120 0.69 -23.84 -2.29
N ASP A 121 0.78 -23.65 -3.58
CA ASP A 121 1.71 -22.72 -4.19
C ASP A 121 1.09 -21.32 -4.36
N GLU A 122 0.33 -20.87 -3.34
CA GLU A 122 -0.36 -19.58 -3.35
C GLU A 122 0.62 -18.41 -3.47
N THR A 123 1.76 -18.50 -2.81
CA THR A 123 2.81 -17.46 -2.91
C THR A 123 3.35 -17.33 -4.33
N ASN A 124 3.67 -18.45 -5.01
CA ASN A 124 4.14 -18.40 -6.39
C ASN A 124 3.01 -18.06 -7.38
N PHE A 125 1.75 -18.32 -7.03
CA PHE A 125 0.62 -17.81 -7.80
C PHE A 125 0.58 -16.27 -7.78
N ILE A 126 0.76 -15.63 -6.63
CA ILE A 126 0.86 -14.17 -6.55
C ILE A 126 2.08 -13.67 -7.32
N ASP A 127 3.22 -14.36 -7.22
CA ASP A 127 4.42 -14.03 -8.01
C ASP A 127 4.14 -14.08 -9.51
N ALA A 128 3.40 -15.09 -9.97
CA ALA A 128 3.01 -15.22 -11.38
C ALA A 128 2.08 -14.09 -11.83
N ILE A 129 1.14 -13.63 -10.97
CA ILE A 129 0.29 -12.47 -11.27
C ILE A 129 1.13 -11.20 -11.36
N ILE A 130 2.06 -10.96 -10.42
CA ILE A 130 2.97 -9.81 -10.48
C ILE A 130 3.74 -9.79 -11.80
N ASN A 131 4.30 -10.94 -12.21
CA ASN A 131 5.05 -11.05 -13.45
C ASN A 131 4.16 -10.80 -14.69
N LEU A 132 2.92 -11.31 -14.69
CA LEU A 132 1.95 -11.09 -15.76
C LEU A 132 1.60 -9.60 -15.88
N ILE A 133 1.23 -8.95 -14.78
CA ILE A 133 0.86 -7.53 -14.76
C ILE A 133 2.06 -6.65 -15.15
N SER A 134 3.25 -6.95 -14.64
CA SER A 134 4.47 -6.19 -14.97
C SER A 134 4.94 -6.35 -16.43
N ARG A 135 4.52 -7.43 -17.11
CA ARG A 135 4.74 -7.59 -18.55
C ARG A 135 3.82 -6.69 -19.35
N ASP A 136 2.57 -6.55 -18.92
CA ASP A 136 1.49 -5.91 -19.68
C ASP A 136 1.30 -4.43 -19.31
N TYR A 137 1.76 -4.01 -18.12
CA TYR A 137 1.62 -2.67 -17.58
C TYR A 137 2.95 -2.13 -17.05
N SER A 138 3.07 -0.79 -17.02
CA SER A 138 4.19 -0.09 -16.39
C SER A 138 3.99 -0.06 -14.88
N VAL A 139 4.63 -1.00 -14.20
CA VAL A 139 4.53 -1.21 -12.75
C VAL A 139 5.77 -0.66 -12.07
N ASP A 140 5.56 0.04 -10.96
CA ASP A 140 6.61 0.36 -10.02
C ASP A 140 6.92 -0.88 -9.18
N SER A 141 7.98 -1.61 -9.55
CA SER A 141 8.38 -2.87 -8.93
C SER A 141 8.84 -2.73 -7.48
N ASP A 142 9.09 -1.51 -7.02
CA ASP A 142 9.48 -1.24 -5.64
C ASP A 142 8.27 -0.92 -4.75
N ARG A 143 7.09 -0.70 -5.35
CA ARG A 143 5.84 -0.40 -4.65
C ARG A 143 4.75 -1.43 -4.94
N ILE A 144 4.96 -2.65 -4.47
CA ILE A 144 3.97 -3.74 -4.52
C ILE A 144 3.55 -4.06 -3.09
N TYR A 145 2.26 -4.00 -2.83
CA TYR A 145 1.69 -4.12 -1.50
C TYR A 145 0.68 -5.26 -1.43
N ALA A 146 0.43 -5.73 -0.21
CA ALA A 146 -0.55 -6.76 0.07
C ALA A 146 -1.42 -6.35 1.27
N CYS A 147 -2.72 -6.55 1.18
CA CYS A 147 -3.61 -6.46 2.33
C CYS A 147 -4.68 -7.54 2.26
N GLY A 148 -5.36 -7.80 3.37
CA GLY A 148 -6.43 -8.77 3.36
C GLY A 148 -7.19 -8.86 4.67
N TYR A 149 -8.30 -9.58 4.60
CA TYR A 149 -9.22 -9.80 5.70
C TYR A 149 -9.10 -11.23 6.22
N SER A 150 -9.10 -11.40 7.56
CA SER A 150 -9.14 -12.74 8.16
C SER A 150 -8.00 -13.63 7.63
N GLU A 151 -8.27 -14.75 7.00
CA GLU A 151 -7.26 -15.61 6.38
C GLU A 151 -6.46 -14.90 5.27
N GLY A 152 -7.06 -13.93 4.55
CA GLY A 152 -6.35 -13.06 3.61
C GLY A 152 -5.34 -12.15 4.31
N GLY A 153 -5.63 -11.72 5.54
CA GLY A 153 -4.69 -11.00 6.39
C GLY A 153 -3.53 -11.90 6.84
N ILE A 154 -3.81 -13.16 7.20
CA ILE A 154 -2.77 -14.17 7.50
C ILE A 154 -1.85 -14.35 6.28
N PHE A 155 -2.44 -14.49 5.11
CA PHE A 155 -1.69 -14.68 3.87
C PHE A 155 -0.84 -13.46 3.51
N SER A 156 -1.27 -12.25 3.86
CA SER A 156 -0.46 -11.04 3.68
C SER A 156 0.86 -11.12 4.46
N TYR A 157 0.85 -11.66 5.71
CA TYR A 157 2.09 -11.93 6.45
C TYR A 157 2.95 -12.99 5.76
N GLU A 158 2.34 -14.03 5.19
CA GLU A 158 3.07 -15.04 4.42
C GLU A 158 3.80 -14.45 3.22
N LEU A 159 3.19 -13.50 2.53
CA LEU A 159 3.84 -12.78 1.44
C LEU A 159 5.00 -11.90 1.93
N ALA A 160 4.83 -11.23 3.08
CA ALA A 160 5.93 -10.49 3.70
C ALA A 160 7.11 -11.40 4.11
N CYS A 161 6.82 -12.64 4.51
CA CYS A 161 7.86 -13.61 4.89
C CYS A 161 8.53 -14.30 3.69
N ARG A 162 7.77 -14.61 2.63
CA ARG A 162 8.19 -15.55 1.56
C ARG A 162 8.36 -14.88 0.19
N LEU A 163 7.73 -13.73 -0.04
CA LEU A 163 7.81 -12.96 -1.28
C LEU A 163 8.30 -11.54 -1.01
N ASN A 164 9.02 -11.34 0.07
CA ASN A 164 9.52 -10.04 0.53
C ASN A 164 10.40 -9.33 -0.53
N ASN A 165 11.12 -10.09 -1.38
CA ASN A 165 11.88 -9.50 -2.49
C ASN A 165 11.02 -8.67 -3.48
N LYS A 166 9.68 -8.81 -3.41
CA LYS A 166 8.73 -8.04 -4.23
C LYS A 166 7.78 -7.18 -3.40
N ILE A 167 7.40 -7.63 -2.20
CA ILE A 167 6.39 -6.95 -1.35
C ILE A 167 7.06 -5.89 -0.47
N ALA A 168 6.67 -4.64 -0.64
CA ALA A 168 7.21 -3.50 0.11
C ALA A 168 6.55 -3.31 1.49
N GLY A 169 5.30 -3.69 1.62
CA GLY A 169 4.56 -3.56 2.88
C GLY A 169 3.25 -4.33 2.85
N ILE A 170 2.71 -4.62 4.04
CA ILE A 170 1.44 -5.35 4.18
C ILE A 170 0.52 -4.71 5.20
N ALA A 171 -0.79 -4.98 5.04
CA ALA A 171 -1.80 -4.68 6.07
C ALA A 171 -2.70 -5.89 6.29
N SER A 172 -2.95 -6.21 7.56
CA SER A 172 -3.82 -7.32 7.95
C SER A 172 -5.01 -6.81 8.77
N VAL A 173 -6.22 -7.09 8.33
CA VAL A 173 -7.45 -6.77 9.05
C VAL A 173 -8.04 -8.06 9.62
N SER A 174 -8.19 -8.13 10.94
CA SER A 174 -8.70 -9.30 11.67
C SER A 174 -7.98 -10.61 11.33
N GLY A 175 -6.72 -10.54 10.88
CA GLY A 175 -5.89 -11.68 10.52
C GLY A 175 -4.64 -11.74 11.37
N SER A 176 -4.30 -12.92 11.90
CA SER A 176 -3.10 -13.17 12.68
C SER A 176 -1.92 -13.60 11.80
N MET A 177 -0.74 -13.74 12.40
CA MET A 177 0.45 -14.30 11.76
C MET A 177 0.67 -15.75 12.23
N LEU A 178 1.05 -16.65 11.32
CA LEU A 178 1.40 -18.02 11.69
C LEU A 178 2.64 -18.04 12.58
N SER A 179 2.59 -18.87 13.63
CA SER A 179 3.76 -19.14 14.45
C SER A 179 4.82 -19.92 13.67
N GLU A 180 6.08 -19.85 14.06
CA GLU A 180 7.16 -20.64 13.43
C GLU A 180 6.92 -22.15 13.55
N SER A 181 6.28 -22.61 14.63
CA SER A 181 5.90 -24.02 14.80
C SER A 181 4.87 -24.44 13.77
N GLU A 182 3.86 -23.61 13.51
CA GLU A 182 2.83 -23.91 12.52
C GLU A 182 3.36 -23.80 11.10
N ARG A 183 4.21 -22.82 10.81
CA ARG A 183 4.91 -22.74 9.53
C ARG A 183 5.66 -24.03 9.23
N SER A 184 6.40 -24.55 10.22
CA SER A 184 7.11 -25.82 10.10
C SER A 184 6.17 -27.02 9.88
N ASN A 185 5.03 -27.07 10.58
CA ASN A 185 4.00 -28.09 10.39
C ASN A 185 3.41 -28.09 8.98
N LEU A 186 3.23 -26.91 8.40
CA LEU A 186 2.72 -26.70 7.05
C LEU A 186 3.81 -26.89 5.96
N GLY A 187 5.06 -27.12 6.35
CA GLY A 187 6.20 -27.25 5.44
C GLY A 187 6.67 -25.93 4.85
N PHE A 188 6.32 -24.80 5.47
CA PHE A 188 6.84 -23.48 5.09
C PHE A 188 8.22 -23.25 5.72
N SER A 189 9.05 -22.47 5.00
CA SER A 189 10.29 -21.98 5.59
C SER A 189 10.00 -20.99 6.73
N SER A 190 10.93 -20.82 7.65
CA SER A 190 10.86 -19.76 8.65
C SER A 190 10.67 -18.39 8.01
N CYS A 191 9.95 -17.49 8.70
CA CYS A 191 9.80 -16.12 8.26
C CYS A 191 11.16 -15.43 8.28
N SER A 192 11.69 -15.10 7.11
CA SER A 192 13.01 -14.48 6.96
C SER A 192 12.99 -13.43 5.85
N PRO A 193 12.35 -12.28 6.10
CA PRO A 193 12.33 -11.21 5.13
C PRO A 193 13.74 -10.71 4.78
N GLN A 194 13.92 -10.16 3.59
CA GLN A 194 15.23 -9.74 3.08
C GLN A 194 15.48 -8.24 3.28
N HIS A 195 14.45 -7.47 3.54
CA HIS A 195 14.50 -6.03 3.78
C HIS A 195 13.48 -5.61 4.82
N PRO A 196 13.67 -4.48 5.50
CA PRO A 196 12.67 -3.89 6.39
C PRO A 196 11.33 -3.73 5.67
N THR A 197 10.23 -4.05 6.34
CA THR A 197 8.91 -4.14 5.73
C THR A 197 7.89 -3.36 6.53
N ALA A 198 7.15 -2.48 5.88
CA ALA A 198 6.08 -1.72 6.53
C ALA A 198 4.90 -2.67 6.88
N ILE A 199 4.48 -2.65 8.15
CA ILE A 199 3.46 -3.55 8.68
C ILE A 199 2.34 -2.77 9.35
N MET A 200 1.09 -3.03 8.92
CA MET A 200 -0.11 -2.55 9.60
C MET A 200 -0.96 -3.72 10.05
N LEU A 201 -1.49 -3.65 11.26
CA LEU A 201 -2.52 -4.57 11.74
C LEU A 201 -3.73 -3.80 12.29
N ILE A 202 -4.93 -4.32 12.00
CA ILE A 202 -6.22 -3.76 12.44
C ILE A 202 -7.03 -4.86 13.14
N PRO A 203 -6.74 -5.15 14.41
CA PRO A 203 -7.38 -6.22 15.16
C PRO A 203 -8.51 -5.72 16.06
N GLY A 204 -9.60 -6.48 16.17
CA GLY A 204 -10.65 -6.28 17.16
C GLY A 204 -10.32 -6.95 18.49
N THR A 205 -10.58 -6.27 19.64
CA THR A 205 -10.33 -6.89 20.96
C THR A 205 -11.34 -7.96 21.34
N ASP A 206 -12.53 -7.89 20.77
CA ASP A 206 -13.65 -8.81 21.04
C ASP A 206 -13.85 -9.82 19.89
N ASP A 207 -12.86 -9.89 18.99
CA ASP A 207 -12.83 -10.89 17.94
C ASP A 207 -12.69 -12.30 18.58
N THR A 208 -13.72 -13.13 18.39
CA THR A 208 -13.79 -14.50 18.93
C THR A 208 -13.52 -15.57 17.88
N ASN A 209 -13.11 -15.18 16.67
CA ASN A 209 -12.78 -16.13 15.61
C ASN A 209 -11.47 -16.88 15.90
N ALA A 210 -11.21 -17.89 15.08
CA ALA A 210 -10.14 -18.86 15.25
C ALA A 210 -8.72 -18.26 15.38
N HIS A 211 -8.53 -17.03 15.03
CA HIS A 211 -7.26 -16.31 15.09
C HIS A 211 -7.39 -14.96 15.80
N SER A 212 -8.19 -14.95 16.88
CA SER A 212 -8.30 -13.77 17.74
C SER A 212 -6.94 -13.33 18.25
N LEU A 213 -6.62 -12.05 18.01
CA LEU A 213 -5.32 -11.50 18.35
C LEU A 213 -5.17 -11.12 19.85
N TYR A 214 -6.29 -11.02 20.59
CA TYR A 214 -6.27 -10.59 22.00
C TYR A 214 -6.83 -11.58 22.98
N GLN A 215 -7.84 -12.37 22.62
CA GLN A 215 -8.55 -13.23 23.58
C GLN A 215 -8.00 -14.66 23.67
N GLY A 216 -6.94 -14.96 22.94
CA GLY A 216 -6.51 -16.34 22.77
C GLY A 216 -7.52 -17.10 21.90
N CYS A 217 -7.01 -17.86 20.95
CA CYS A 217 -7.85 -18.48 19.97
C CYS A 217 -8.81 -19.51 20.56
N CYS A 218 -10.02 -19.45 20.10
CA CYS A 218 -10.89 -20.56 19.87
C CYS A 218 -11.30 -21.36 21.11
N LEU A 219 -12.43 -21.03 21.65
CA LEU A 219 -13.15 -21.86 22.60
C LEU A 219 -13.16 -23.32 22.13
N GLY A 220 -12.28 -24.15 22.71
CA GLY A 220 -12.20 -25.58 22.51
C GLY A 220 -11.18 -26.09 21.49
N TRP A 221 -10.43 -25.25 20.85
CA TRP A 221 -9.34 -25.63 19.95
C TRP A 221 -8.02 -25.07 20.52
N ASN A 222 -7.03 -25.90 20.77
CA ASN A 222 -5.73 -25.45 21.28
C ASN A 222 -4.91 -24.88 20.12
N LEU A 223 -5.33 -23.71 19.57
CA LEU A 223 -4.69 -23.06 18.44
C LEU A 223 -3.74 -21.93 18.86
N ASP A 224 -3.55 -21.69 20.17
CA ASP A 224 -2.58 -20.71 20.67
C ASP A 224 -1.16 -20.96 20.18
N SER A 225 -0.86 -22.21 19.74
CA SER A 225 0.41 -22.56 19.12
C SER A 225 0.48 -22.29 17.63
N TYR A 226 -0.65 -22.04 16.96
CA TYR A 226 -0.71 -21.83 15.49
C TYR A 226 -0.51 -20.38 15.10
N TYR A 227 -1.03 -19.48 15.91
CA TYR A 227 -1.08 -18.06 15.59
C TYR A 227 -0.41 -17.22 16.68
N LEU A 228 0.21 -16.12 16.24
CA LEU A 228 0.77 -15.13 17.15
C LEU A 228 -0.33 -14.15 17.60
N SER A 229 -0.26 -13.70 18.85
CA SER A 229 -1.06 -12.58 19.34
C SER A 229 -0.63 -11.26 18.71
N ALA A 230 -1.46 -10.22 18.84
CA ALA A 230 -1.11 -8.87 18.36
C ALA A 230 0.22 -8.36 18.96
N ASN A 231 0.47 -8.65 20.22
CA ASN A 231 1.72 -8.27 20.87
C ASN A 231 2.93 -9.02 20.29
N GLU A 232 2.82 -10.34 20.07
CA GLU A 232 3.90 -11.13 19.48
C GLU A 232 4.17 -10.72 18.03
N ILE A 233 3.13 -10.39 17.25
CA ILE A 233 3.28 -9.87 15.88
C ILE A 233 4.01 -8.53 15.89
N THR A 234 3.58 -7.60 16.74
CA THR A 234 4.23 -6.29 16.83
C THR A 234 5.66 -6.42 17.34
N GLU A 235 5.94 -7.28 18.34
CA GLU A 235 7.28 -7.56 18.83
C GLU A 235 8.17 -8.15 17.72
N TYR A 236 7.68 -9.13 16.96
CA TYR A 236 8.42 -9.72 15.86
C TYR A 236 8.84 -8.66 14.83
N TRP A 237 7.89 -7.86 14.35
CA TRP A 237 8.16 -6.91 13.28
C TRP A 237 8.90 -5.67 13.75
N THR A 238 8.69 -5.20 14.97
CA THR A 238 9.48 -4.10 15.56
C THR A 238 10.93 -4.50 15.75
N ASN A 239 11.19 -5.71 16.24
CA ASN A 239 12.55 -6.24 16.35
C ASN A 239 13.19 -6.44 14.97
N PHE A 240 12.46 -7.03 14.00
CA PHE A 240 12.96 -7.25 12.65
C PHE A 240 13.30 -5.93 11.93
N ASN A 241 12.42 -4.96 12.03
CA ASN A 241 12.58 -3.64 11.39
C ASN A 241 13.48 -2.68 12.18
N SER A 242 13.96 -3.06 13.37
CA SER A 242 14.76 -2.19 14.27
C SER A 242 14.05 -0.86 14.62
N THR A 243 12.72 -0.88 14.78
CA THR A 243 11.95 0.32 15.15
C THR A 243 12.16 0.71 16.61
N ASP A 244 11.64 1.87 17.01
CA ASP A 244 11.56 2.24 18.42
C ASP A 244 10.83 1.16 19.23
N ASN A 245 11.30 0.89 20.45
CA ASN A 245 10.68 -0.10 21.35
C ASN A 245 9.36 0.39 21.97
N ILE A 246 9.14 1.71 22.00
CA ILE A 246 7.96 2.32 22.59
C ILE A 246 7.18 3.02 21.47
N PRO A 247 5.91 2.63 21.26
CA PRO A 247 5.11 3.26 20.21
C PRO A 247 4.67 4.69 20.61
N SER A 248 4.47 5.52 19.60
CA SER A 248 3.60 6.69 19.73
C SER A 248 2.15 6.20 19.84
N VAL A 249 1.43 6.65 20.85
CA VAL A 249 0.05 6.22 21.12
C VAL A 249 -0.89 7.41 21.03
N SER A 250 -1.99 7.26 20.29
CA SER A 250 -3.06 8.26 20.21
C SER A 250 -4.42 7.57 20.02
N ASP A 251 -5.48 8.18 20.52
CA ASP A 251 -6.83 7.72 20.27
C ASP A 251 -7.36 8.36 18.98
N VAL A 252 -8.07 7.58 18.17
CA VAL A 252 -8.85 8.10 17.05
C VAL A 252 -10.15 8.70 17.61
N THR A 253 -10.57 9.82 17.03
CA THR A 253 -11.83 10.46 17.48
C THR A 253 -13.00 9.50 17.28
N ASN A 254 -13.70 9.17 18.37
CA ASN A 254 -14.93 8.37 18.30
C ASN A 254 -16.06 9.25 17.72
N THR A 255 -16.34 9.08 16.45
CA THR A 255 -17.37 9.81 15.69
C THR A 255 -18.69 9.06 15.68
N ASN A 256 -18.67 7.73 15.78
CA ASN A 256 -19.84 6.88 15.86
C ASN A 256 -19.95 6.21 17.24
N THR A 257 -20.49 6.90 18.20
CA THR A 257 -20.65 6.40 19.59
C THR A 257 -21.67 5.26 19.74
N LEU A 258 -22.32 4.85 18.66
CA LEU A 258 -23.37 3.81 18.68
C LEU A 258 -22.86 2.43 18.22
N ASP A 259 -21.69 2.32 17.66
CA ASP A 259 -21.13 1.05 17.19
C ASP A 259 -20.48 0.22 18.32
N GLY A 260 -20.35 0.80 19.52
CA GLY A 260 -19.86 0.10 20.72
C GLY A 260 -18.35 -0.07 20.77
N SER A 261 -17.60 0.57 19.86
CA SER A 261 -16.16 0.43 19.76
C SER A 261 -15.42 1.76 19.70
N THR A 262 -14.11 1.71 19.93
CA THR A 262 -13.19 2.86 19.80
C THR A 262 -11.87 2.39 19.22
N ILE A 263 -11.04 3.30 18.72
CA ILE A 263 -9.75 2.92 18.14
C ILE A 263 -8.60 3.61 18.85
N GLN A 264 -7.62 2.82 19.25
CA GLN A 264 -6.31 3.28 19.68
C GLN A 264 -5.28 3.00 18.59
N ARG A 265 -4.63 4.05 18.11
CA ARG A 265 -3.53 3.97 17.15
C ARG A 265 -2.20 3.88 17.90
N LYS A 266 -1.38 2.89 17.55
CA LYS A 266 0.00 2.78 18.00
C LYS A 266 0.91 2.72 16.78
N ILE A 267 2.00 3.48 16.82
CA ILE A 267 2.98 3.52 15.72
C ILE A 267 4.37 3.37 16.32
N TRP A 268 5.09 2.36 15.89
CA TRP A 268 6.52 2.18 16.15
C TRP A 268 7.29 2.77 14.98
N LEU A 269 8.02 3.85 15.25
CA LEU A 269 8.73 4.67 14.27
C LEU A 269 10.20 4.27 14.15
N ASN A 270 10.91 4.96 13.26
CA ASN A 270 12.37 4.93 13.12
C ASN A 270 12.96 3.55 12.81
N GLY A 271 12.22 2.69 12.12
CA GLY A 271 12.76 1.44 11.62
C GLY A 271 13.85 1.65 10.58
N ASP A 272 14.62 0.60 10.28
CA ASP A 272 15.60 0.61 9.21
C ASP A 272 14.97 1.06 7.90
N GLY A 273 15.59 2.01 7.20
CA GLY A 273 15.00 2.66 6.04
C GLY A 273 13.80 3.56 6.35
N GLY A 274 13.48 3.82 7.62
CA GLY A 274 12.34 4.64 8.04
C GLY A 274 11.00 3.90 8.01
N VAL A 275 10.97 2.58 7.88
CA VAL A 275 9.72 1.82 7.93
C VAL A 275 9.05 1.91 9.30
N GLU A 276 7.74 1.70 9.31
CA GLU A 276 6.90 1.77 10.50
C GLU A 276 6.19 0.43 10.73
N VAL A 277 5.89 0.13 12.00
CA VAL A 277 4.89 -0.86 12.40
C VAL A 277 3.72 -0.10 13.00
N GLN A 278 2.51 -0.34 12.53
CA GLN A 278 1.31 0.35 13.01
C GLN A 278 0.23 -0.64 13.44
N GLU A 279 -0.34 -0.42 14.63
CA GLU A 279 -1.52 -1.11 15.12
C GLU A 279 -2.69 -0.12 15.25
N LEU A 280 -3.82 -0.43 14.61
CA LEU A 280 -5.10 0.20 14.86
C LEU A 280 -5.95 -0.75 15.69
N LYS A 281 -5.76 -0.70 17.02
CA LYS A 281 -6.48 -1.55 17.98
C LYS A 281 -7.92 -1.11 18.09
N VAL A 282 -8.87 -1.93 17.59
CA VAL A 282 -10.30 -1.69 17.69
C VAL A 282 -10.80 -2.26 19.02
N ILE A 283 -10.94 -1.39 20.02
CA ILE A 283 -11.40 -1.77 21.37
C ILE A 283 -12.91 -1.97 21.32
N GLY A 284 -13.39 -3.17 21.71
CA GLY A 284 -14.78 -3.59 21.55
C GLY A 284 -15.12 -4.10 20.13
N GLY A 285 -14.15 -4.05 19.20
CA GLY A 285 -14.34 -4.54 17.82
C GLY A 285 -14.32 -6.05 17.74
N ALA A 286 -15.18 -6.62 16.88
CA ALA A 286 -15.26 -8.04 16.57
C ALA A 286 -14.41 -8.42 15.34
N HIS A 287 -14.82 -9.49 14.63
CA HIS A 287 -14.19 -9.93 13.38
C HIS A 287 -14.72 -9.13 12.20
N ASP A 288 -14.32 -7.87 12.11
CA ASP A 288 -14.93 -6.88 11.23
C ASP A 288 -13.90 -6.23 10.28
N TRP A 289 -14.43 -5.54 9.26
CA TRP A 289 -13.69 -4.62 8.40
C TRP A 289 -14.15 -3.19 8.73
N PRO A 290 -13.40 -2.41 9.53
CA PRO A 290 -13.78 -1.07 9.93
C PRO A 290 -14.09 -0.14 8.74
N GLY A 291 -15.17 0.62 8.86
CA GLY A 291 -15.71 1.47 7.79
C GLY A 291 -16.74 0.77 6.89
N THR A 292 -16.81 -0.58 6.93
CA THR A 292 -17.85 -1.36 6.23
C THR A 292 -18.70 -2.14 7.22
N SER A 293 -18.06 -2.71 8.26
CA SER A 293 -18.74 -3.37 9.38
C SER A 293 -18.01 -3.09 10.69
N GLY A 294 -18.70 -3.24 11.82
CA GLY A 294 -18.17 -2.98 13.16
C GLY A 294 -17.86 -1.51 13.40
N ASN A 295 -16.62 -1.17 13.65
CA ASN A 295 -16.21 0.21 13.92
C ASN A 295 -16.37 1.10 12.68
N MET A 296 -16.95 2.30 12.90
CA MET A 296 -17.20 3.30 11.84
C MET A 296 -16.45 4.62 12.05
N ASP A 297 -15.45 4.64 12.94
CA ASP A 297 -14.61 5.83 13.17
C ASP A 297 -13.52 5.99 12.13
N ILE A 298 -13.15 4.90 11.47
CA ILE A 298 -12.21 4.87 10.36
C ILE A 298 -12.78 4.13 9.16
N ASP A 299 -12.17 4.36 8.01
CA ASP A 299 -12.29 3.51 6.83
C ASP A 299 -10.99 2.75 6.66
N ALA A 300 -11.03 1.43 6.87
CA ALA A 300 -9.84 0.58 6.78
C ALA A 300 -9.17 0.63 5.39
N ASN A 301 -9.95 0.81 4.30
CA ASN A 301 -9.38 0.96 2.96
C ASN A 301 -8.47 2.19 2.88
N ASN A 302 -8.95 3.33 3.40
CA ASN A 302 -8.20 4.59 3.42
C ASN A 302 -6.97 4.48 4.32
N GLU A 303 -7.12 3.92 5.52
CA GLU A 303 -5.99 3.74 6.47
C GLU A 303 -4.89 2.87 5.86
N ILE A 304 -5.25 1.76 5.23
CA ILE A 304 -4.33 0.83 4.59
C ILE A 304 -3.56 1.54 3.47
N TRP A 305 -4.25 2.23 2.58
CA TRP A 305 -3.57 2.91 1.47
C TRP A 305 -2.68 4.05 1.96
N GLN A 306 -3.18 4.90 2.86
CA GLN A 306 -2.41 6.00 3.44
C GLN A 306 -1.15 5.52 4.18
N PHE A 307 -1.20 4.33 4.77
CA PHE A 307 -0.05 3.73 5.41
C PHE A 307 0.92 3.16 4.37
N LEU A 308 0.47 2.22 3.53
CA LEU A 308 1.34 1.49 2.61
C LEU A 308 2.01 2.38 1.57
N SER A 309 1.30 3.38 1.06
CA SER A 309 1.82 4.28 0.03
C SER A 309 3.00 5.16 0.46
N LYS A 310 3.30 5.19 1.76
CA LYS A 310 4.48 5.90 2.31
C LYS A 310 5.79 5.14 2.04
N PHE A 311 5.75 3.86 1.67
CA PHE A 311 6.91 2.99 1.66
C PHE A 311 7.14 2.33 0.30
N ASP A 312 8.39 2.05 0.02
CA ASP A 312 8.82 1.12 -1.02
C ASP A 312 9.72 0.03 -0.40
N LYS A 313 10.31 -0.84 -1.21
CA LYS A 313 11.21 -1.89 -0.72
C LYS A 313 12.49 -1.36 -0.05
N ASN A 314 12.83 -0.09 -0.25
CA ASN A 314 14.00 0.54 0.34
C ASN A 314 13.66 1.27 1.65
N GLY A 315 12.39 1.32 2.01
CA GLY A 315 11.88 1.97 3.21
C GLY A 315 10.89 3.09 2.93
N MET A 316 10.90 4.10 3.78
CA MET A 316 10.03 5.27 3.61
C MET A 316 10.40 6.00 2.32
N ILE A 317 9.41 6.13 1.45
CA ILE A 317 9.58 6.95 0.25
C ILE A 317 9.78 8.37 0.74
N ASN A 318 11.01 8.81 0.70
CA ASN A 318 11.33 10.21 0.93
C ASN A 318 10.80 11.03 -0.27
N ASN A 319 9.47 11.10 -0.39
CA ASN A 319 8.80 12.13 -1.19
C ASN A 319 9.02 13.53 -0.61
N LEU A 320 9.90 13.61 0.36
CA LEU A 320 10.63 14.81 0.68
C LEU A 320 11.70 15.01 -0.40
N ASN A 321 11.32 15.16 -1.64
CA ASN A 321 11.84 16.27 -2.40
C ASN A 321 11.36 17.58 -1.70
N ILE A 322 11.60 17.64 -0.38
CA ILE A 322 11.68 18.92 0.33
C ILE A 322 12.58 19.87 -0.48
N GLU A 323 13.62 19.37 -1.15
CA GLU A 323 14.41 20.17 -2.08
C GLU A 323 13.65 20.64 -3.32
N ASP A 324 12.78 19.87 -3.92
CA ASP A 324 12.03 20.31 -5.10
C ASP A 324 10.79 21.14 -4.74
N PHE A 325 10.12 20.85 -3.63
CA PHE A 325 9.07 21.72 -3.09
C PHE A 325 9.65 22.99 -2.46
N HIS A 326 10.76 22.91 -1.74
CA HIS A 326 11.48 24.11 -1.27
C HIS A 326 12.12 24.90 -2.40
N LYS A 327 12.47 24.27 -3.53
CA LYS A 327 12.87 24.99 -4.75
C LYS A 327 11.72 25.76 -5.41
N SER A 328 10.48 25.29 -5.26
CA SER A 328 9.31 25.99 -5.80
C SER A 328 8.79 27.10 -4.86
N VAL A 329 8.98 26.98 -3.55
CA VAL A 329 8.61 27.98 -2.55
C VAL A 329 9.81 28.52 -1.83
N LEU A 330 10.09 29.79 -2.01
CA LEU A 330 11.22 30.47 -1.39
C LEU A 330 10.71 31.45 -0.30
N VAL A 331 11.16 31.23 0.94
CA VAL A 331 10.90 32.15 2.05
C VAL A 331 12.21 32.84 2.45
N THR A 332 12.31 34.14 2.23
CA THR A 332 13.56 34.89 2.42
C THR A 332 13.31 36.35 2.83
N PRO A 333 14.16 36.96 3.67
CA PRO A 333 15.25 36.32 4.41
C PRO A 333 14.76 35.46 5.57
N ASN A 334 15.53 34.46 5.97
CA ASN A 334 15.35 33.72 7.21
C ASN A 334 16.74 33.43 7.81
N PRO A 335 17.16 34.01 8.93
CA PRO A 335 16.38 34.89 9.83
C PRO A 335 15.91 36.19 9.18
N PHE A 336 14.77 36.71 9.66
CA PHE A 336 14.17 37.96 9.18
C PHE A 336 14.11 39.03 10.29
N ASN A 337 14.00 40.29 9.88
CA ASN A 337 13.82 41.43 10.77
C ASN A 337 12.40 42.01 10.62
N ASN A 338 12.23 42.97 9.71
CA ASN A 338 10.96 43.70 9.56
C ASN A 338 10.02 43.08 8.53
N PHE A 339 10.52 42.20 7.70
CA PHE A 339 9.71 41.50 6.67
C PHE A 339 10.38 40.21 6.24
N PHE A 340 9.61 39.33 5.63
CA PHE A 340 10.06 38.24 4.78
C PHE A 340 9.18 38.13 3.53
N LYS A 341 9.65 37.45 2.50
CA LYS A 341 8.92 37.20 1.26
C LYS A 341 8.67 35.71 1.11
N VAL A 342 7.52 35.40 0.51
CA VAL A 342 7.17 34.01 0.14
C VAL A 342 6.90 34.01 -1.38
N LYS A 343 7.77 33.33 -2.14
CA LYS A 343 7.65 33.20 -3.60
C LYS A 343 7.24 31.77 -3.95
N GLY A 344 6.62 31.58 -5.11
CA GLY A 344 6.20 30.26 -5.61
C GLY A 344 4.85 29.79 -5.06
N VAL A 345 4.05 30.70 -4.55
CA VAL A 345 2.68 30.48 -4.07
C VAL A 345 1.76 31.45 -4.77
N GLU A 346 0.78 30.93 -5.49
CA GLU A 346 -0.28 31.71 -6.16
C GLU A 346 -1.61 31.19 -5.63
N ASN A 347 -2.42 32.08 -5.03
CA ASN A 347 -3.74 31.77 -4.45
C ASN A 347 -3.75 30.76 -3.29
N ASP A 348 -2.60 30.38 -2.75
CA ASP A 348 -2.51 29.46 -1.60
C ASP A 348 -2.90 30.18 -0.30
N LEU A 349 -3.56 29.48 0.64
CA LEU A 349 -3.83 29.99 1.96
C LEU A 349 -2.58 29.89 2.83
N ILE A 350 -1.96 31.07 3.11
CA ILE A 350 -0.74 31.17 3.90
C ILE A 350 -1.08 31.69 5.29
N GLU A 351 -0.67 30.96 6.32
CA GLU A 351 -0.90 31.32 7.71
C GLU A 351 0.40 31.33 8.52
N LEU A 352 0.53 32.32 9.42
CA LEU A 352 1.67 32.46 10.33
C LEU A 352 1.25 32.15 11.75
N TYR A 353 2.06 31.38 12.48
CA TYR A 353 1.81 30.98 13.87
C TYR A 353 3.01 31.26 14.76
N ASP A 354 2.77 31.53 16.05
CA ASP A 354 3.81 31.57 17.04
C ASP A 354 4.15 30.16 17.61
N LEU A 355 5.12 30.08 18.51
CA LEU A 355 5.51 28.85 19.20
C LEU A 355 4.39 28.14 19.99
N PHE A 356 3.34 28.88 20.32
CA PHE A 356 2.19 28.37 21.11
C PHE A 356 1.02 27.97 20.19
N GLY A 357 1.23 27.95 18.86
CA GLY A 357 0.18 27.63 17.89
C GLY A 357 -0.87 28.73 17.71
N ARG A 358 -0.63 29.94 18.18
CA ARG A 358 -1.55 31.06 17.98
C ARG A 358 -1.32 31.68 16.63
N LYS A 359 -2.40 31.85 15.86
CA LYS A 359 -2.36 32.48 14.55
C LYS A 359 -1.98 33.95 14.68
N ILE A 360 -1.06 34.41 13.86
CA ILE A 360 -0.58 35.77 13.79
C ILE A 360 -1.12 36.44 12.54
N GLU A 361 -1.80 37.57 12.71
CA GLU A 361 -2.24 38.38 11.59
C GLU A 361 -1.10 39.29 11.15
N CYS A 362 -0.68 39.17 9.89
CA CYS A 362 0.31 40.01 9.23
C CYS A 362 -0.33 40.77 8.06
N LYS A 363 0.13 42.01 7.85
CA LYS A 363 -0.19 42.70 6.58
C LYS A 363 0.65 42.09 5.48
N ILE A 364 -0.03 41.64 4.43
CA ILE A 364 0.58 41.03 3.26
C ILE A 364 0.39 41.99 2.08
N ASN A 365 1.47 42.39 1.43
CA ASN A 365 1.44 43.16 0.19
C ASN A 365 2.16 42.32 -0.86
N ASP A 366 1.43 41.82 -1.84
CA ASP A 366 1.92 40.85 -2.83
C ASP A 366 2.51 39.59 -2.15
N ASP A 367 3.82 39.40 -2.23
CA ASP A 367 4.57 38.29 -1.64
C ASP A 367 5.30 38.67 -0.32
N ILE A 368 5.08 39.90 0.22
CA ILE A 368 5.78 40.46 1.38
C ILE A 368 4.92 40.44 2.62
N PHE A 369 5.41 39.76 3.67
CA PHE A 369 4.84 39.74 5.00
C PHE A 369 5.51 40.83 5.86
N ASN A 370 4.76 41.86 6.26
CA ASN A 370 5.25 42.87 7.17
C ASN A 370 5.20 42.33 8.61
N THR A 371 6.35 42.33 9.28
CA THR A 371 6.55 41.75 10.59
C THR A 371 7.15 42.70 11.61
N GLU A 372 7.13 44.01 11.36
CA GLU A 372 7.69 45.05 12.28
C GLU A 372 7.16 44.91 13.68
N ASN A 373 5.87 44.54 13.83
CA ASN A 373 5.21 44.43 15.13
C ASN A 373 5.44 43.10 15.85
N LEU A 374 6.14 42.13 15.21
CA LEU A 374 6.43 40.84 15.83
C LEU A 374 7.60 40.95 16.81
N LYS A 375 7.52 40.19 17.88
CA LYS A 375 8.63 40.05 18.84
C LYS A 375 9.72 39.12 18.26
N ARG A 376 10.96 39.25 18.73
CA ARG A 376 12.01 38.30 18.45
C ARG A 376 11.59 36.90 18.88
N GLY A 377 11.83 35.90 18.07
CA GLY A 377 11.42 34.53 18.35
C GLY A 377 11.29 33.66 17.15
N VAL A 378 10.74 32.46 17.36
CA VAL A 378 10.46 31.46 16.33
C VAL A 378 9.00 31.51 15.96
N TYR A 379 8.74 31.41 14.68
CA TYR A 379 7.42 31.40 14.06
C TYR A 379 7.31 30.24 13.08
N PHE A 380 6.10 29.80 12.76
CA PHE A 380 5.82 28.78 11.77
C PHE A 380 4.91 29.35 10.69
N LEU A 381 5.36 29.31 9.45
CA LEU A 381 4.57 29.63 8.26
C LEU A 381 4.01 28.35 7.70
N ILE A 382 2.69 28.29 7.49
CA ILE A 382 1.99 27.12 6.95
C ILE A 382 1.32 27.52 5.64
N ILE A 383 1.55 26.73 4.59
CA ILE A 383 0.89 26.83 3.28
C ILE A 383 -0.05 25.64 3.18
N LYS A 384 -1.36 25.86 3.39
CA LYS A 384 -2.34 24.78 3.61
C LYS A 384 -2.53 23.92 2.38
N GLU A 385 -2.69 24.50 1.21
CA GLU A 385 -2.95 23.76 -0.04
C GLU A 385 -1.79 22.87 -0.44
N LYS A 386 -0.57 23.21 -0.01
CA LYS A 386 0.65 22.43 -0.30
C LYS A 386 1.10 21.57 0.88
N ASN A 387 0.41 21.65 2.04
CA ASN A 387 0.80 20.98 3.28
C ASN A 387 2.28 21.19 3.67
N ILE A 388 2.79 22.44 3.48
CA ILE A 388 4.18 22.80 3.75
C ILE A 388 4.26 23.74 4.94
N SER A 389 5.28 23.54 5.79
CA SER A 389 5.59 24.45 6.88
C SER A 389 7.06 24.90 6.86
N PHE A 390 7.28 26.17 7.19
CA PHE A 390 8.61 26.75 7.35
C PHE A 390 8.81 27.24 8.77
N LYS A 391 9.92 26.87 9.38
CA LYS A 391 10.39 27.48 10.63
C LYS A 391 11.08 28.80 10.31
N LEU A 392 10.58 29.91 10.85
CA LEU A 392 11.11 31.25 10.64
C LEU A 392 11.69 31.78 11.96
N VAL A 393 12.80 32.49 11.86
CA VAL A 393 13.46 33.11 13.01
C VAL A 393 13.47 34.63 12.85
N LYS A 394 12.79 35.33 13.78
CA LYS A 394 12.87 36.80 13.87
C LYS A 394 14.05 37.17 14.75
N SER A 395 15.02 37.88 14.21
CA SER A 395 16.19 38.41 14.89
C SER A 395 15.99 39.80 15.47
#